data_335eeb82e1d1929eb64a351c74e06936
#
_entry.id   335eeb82e1d1929eb64a351c74e06936
#
_cell.length_a   1.000
_cell.length_b   1.000
_cell.length_c   1.000
_cell.angle_alpha   90.00
_cell.angle_beta   90.00
_cell.angle_gamma   90.00
#
_symmetry.space_group_name_H-M   'P 1'
#
loop_
_entity.id
_entity.type
_entity.pdbx_description
1 polymer ?
#
loop_
_entity_poly.entity_id
_entity_poly.type
_entity_poly.pdbx_seq_one_letter_code
_entity_poly.pdbx_strand_id
1 'polypeptide(L)'
;MFKHEKQFLEPVAIEKPNPQYAALLQEQLGGANGELKSAMQYMSQSFRIKDPEIKDLFLDIAAEELSHMEMVSQTINLLNGHDVDAASVPAGEIQSHVLLGLNPGLINASGYSWTGDYVTVTGDLCADLLSNIASEQRAKVVYEYLYRQIEDKKVRETIDFLLNREEAHNAMFREAFNRVQETGSNRDFGTTKAAKMYFSMSEPSPQSSLHNVKSTPPAFQ
;
A
#
# COMPACT_ATOMS: atom_id res chain seq x y z
N MET A 1 9.60 -20.44 -5.71
CA MET A 1 9.82 -21.14 -4.42
C MET A 1 10.03 -20.09 -3.36
N PHE A 2 9.19 -20.06 -2.35
CA PHE A 2 9.39 -19.15 -1.22
C PHE A 2 10.53 -19.65 -0.34
N LYS A 3 11.38 -18.71 0.07
CA LYS A 3 12.39 -18.95 1.10
C LYS A 3 12.11 -18.03 2.25
N HIS A 4 12.17 -18.54 3.47
CA HIS A 4 12.15 -17.75 4.69
C HIS A 4 13.58 -17.63 5.20
N GLU A 5 14.05 -16.40 5.31
CA GLU A 5 15.32 -16.09 5.97
C GLU A 5 15.03 -15.79 7.46
N LYS A 6 15.95 -16.17 8.33
CA LYS A 6 15.79 -15.95 9.77
C LYS A 6 16.10 -14.53 10.21
N GLN A 7 16.57 -13.70 9.31
CA GLN A 7 16.97 -12.33 9.56
C GLN A 7 16.00 -11.38 8.85
N PHE A 8 15.52 -10.37 9.57
CA PHE A 8 14.75 -9.28 8.97
C PHE A 8 15.60 -8.46 8.00
N LEU A 9 14.97 -7.78 7.06
CA LEU A 9 15.64 -6.83 6.16
C LEU A 9 16.31 -5.70 6.95
N GLU A 10 15.66 -5.23 8.03
CA GLU A 10 16.18 -4.26 8.97
C GLU A 10 15.82 -4.70 10.40
N PRO A 11 16.67 -4.54 11.40
CA PRO A 11 16.38 -4.92 12.79
C PRO A 11 15.16 -4.18 13.35
N VAL A 12 14.26 -4.93 13.95
CA VAL A 12 13.03 -4.40 14.56
C VAL A 12 13.22 -4.30 16.08
N ALA A 13 12.93 -3.13 16.63
CA ALA A 13 13.01 -2.86 18.06
C ALA A 13 11.97 -1.84 18.51
N ILE A 14 11.73 -1.76 19.82
CA ILE A 14 10.90 -0.74 20.47
C ILE A 14 11.62 -0.18 21.69
N GLU A 15 11.26 1.01 22.16
CA GLU A 15 11.74 1.55 23.43
C GLU A 15 10.94 0.97 24.62
N LYS A 16 9.62 0.84 24.46
CA LYS A 16 8.72 0.27 25.48
C LYS A 16 7.41 -0.22 24.87
N PRO A 17 6.75 -1.20 25.47
CA PRO A 17 5.42 -1.63 25.05
C PRO A 17 4.41 -0.48 25.01
N ASN A 18 3.61 -0.42 23.95
CA ASN A 18 2.51 0.52 23.75
C ASN A 18 1.44 -0.09 22.86
N PRO A 19 0.39 -0.70 23.43
CA PRO A 19 -0.68 -1.34 22.65
C PRO A 19 -1.45 -0.40 21.71
N GLN A 20 -1.50 0.90 22.00
CA GLN A 20 -2.12 1.88 21.10
C GLN A 20 -1.33 2.03 19.80
N TYR A 21 -0.01 2.04 19.89
CA TYR A 21 0.84 2.05 18.69
C TYR A 21 0.74 0.73 17.92
N ALA A 22 0.64 -0.41 18.63
CA ALA A 22 0.38 -1.69 18.00
C ALA A 22 -0.93 -1.67 17.19
N ALA A 23 -2.00 -1.13 17.75
CA ALA A 23 -3.28 -1.00 17.08
C ALA A 23 -3.20 -0.10 15.83
N LEU A 24 -2.46 1.01 15.88
CA LEU A 24 -2.26 1.88 14.72
C LEU A 24 -1.50 1.15 13.60
N LEU A 25 -0.46 0.39 13.92
CA LEU A 25 0.34 -0.36 12.95
C LEU A 25 -0.45 -1.47 12.25
N GLN A 26 -1.57 -1.94 12.82
CA GLN A 26 -2.45 -2.90 12.16
C GLN A 26 -2.97 -2.39 10.79
N GLU A 27 -3.03 -1.07 10.57
CA GLU A 27 -3.40 -0.53 9.26
C GLU A 27 -2.43 -0.95 8.16
N GLN A 28 -1.13 -1.05 8.49
CA GLN A 28 -0.11 -1.51 7.55
C GLN A 28 -0.01 -3.03 7.45
N LEU A 29 -0.59 -3.76 8.39
CA LEU A 29 -0.64 -5.23 8.30
C LEU A 29 -1.86 -5.70 7.50
N GLY A 30 -3.05 -5.37 7.93
CA GLY A 30 -4.30 -5.89 7.38
C GLY A 30 -5.20 -4.84 6.73
N GLY A 31 -4.75 -3.60 6.57
CA GLY A 31 -5.49 -2.54 5.91
C GLY A 31 -5.48 -2.61 4.39
N ALA A 32 -6.34 -1.80 3.76
CA ALA A 32 -6.49 -1.72 2.30
C ALA A 32 -5.26 -1.18 1.57
N ASN A 33 -4.34 -0.55 2.28
CA ASN A 33 -3.06 -0.04 1.76
C ASN A 33 -1.86 -0.65 2.50
N GLY A 34 -2.07 -1.78 3.19
CA GLY A 34 -1.03 -2.45 3.96
C GLY A 34 -0.27 -3.50 3.16
N GLU A 35 0.77 -4.04 3.78
CA GLU A 35 1.77 -4.93 3.17
C GLU A 35 1.15 -6.22 2.61
N LEU A 36 0.22 -6.84 3.33
CA LEU A 36 -0.46 -8.06 2.85
C LEU A 36 -1.21 -7.79 1.54
N LYS A 37 -1.89 -6.65 1.43
CA LYS A 37 -2.60 -6.27 0.21
C LYS A 37 -1.64 -6.07 -0.95
N SER A 38 -0.54 -5.38 -0.74
CA SER A 38 0.48 -5.10 -1.74
C SER A 38 1.11 -6.40 -2.24
N ALA A 39 1.56 -7.26 -1.32
CA ALA A 39 2.11 -8.57 -1.65
C ALA A 39 1.15 -9.42 -2.50
N MET A 40 -0.11 -9.55 -2.08
CA MET A 40 -1.11 -10.35 -2.78
C MET A 40 -1.46 -9.77 -4.15
N GLN A 41 -1.53 -8.45 -4.27
CA GLN A 41 -1.82 -7.78 -5.53
C GLN A 41 -0.71 -8.01 -6.56
N TYR A 42 0.52 -7.73 -6.22
CA TYR A 42 1.66 -7.82 -7.14
C TYR A 42 1.93 -9.27 -7.56
N MET A 43 1.85 -10.20 -6.62
CA MET A 43 1.93 -11.63 -6.90
C MET A 43 0.83 -12.07 -7.87
N SER A 44 -0.42 -11.70 -7.62
CA SER A 44 -1.55 -12.11 -8.46
C SER A 44 -1.47 -11.53 -9.87
N GLN A 45 -1.06 -10.28 -10.00
CA GLN A 45 -0.86 -9.62 -11.29
C GLN A 45 0.27 -10.28 -12.09
N SER A 46 1.35 -10.73 -11.42
CA SER A 46 2.52 -11.34 -12.05
C SER A 46 2.20 -12.58 -12.88
N PHE A 47 1.15 -13.32 -12.54
CA PHE A 47 0.82 -14.60 -13.19
C PHE A 47 0.51 -14.45 -14.68
N ARG A 48 0.07 -13.31 -15.14
CA ARG A 48 -0.27 -13.03 -16.56
C ARG A 48 0.80 -12.25 -17.30
N ILE A 49 1.81 -11.76 -16.63
CA ILE A 49 2.89 -10.98 -17.24
C ILE A 49 3.75 -11.92 -18.09
N LYS A 50 3.92 -11.58 -19.38
CA LYS A 50 4.70 -12.35 -20.34
C LYS A 50 6.17 -11.92 -20.41
N ASP A 51 6.42 -10.62 -20.18
CA ASP A 51 7.79 -10.09 -20.11
C ASP A 51 8.46 -10.62 -18.83
N PRO A 52 9.55 -11.40 -18.95
CA PRO A 52 10.16 -12.05 -17.80
C PRO A 52 10.76 -11.04 -16.80
N GLU A 53 11.32 -9.92 -17.27
CA GLU A 53 11.93 -8.92 -16.41
C GLU A 53 10.88 -8.16 -15.61
N ILE A 54 9.76 -7.80 -16.24
CA ILE A 54 8.64 -7.15 -15.53
C ILE A 54 7.97 -8.15 -14.56
N LYS A 55 7.84 -9.41 -14.96
CA LYS A 55 7.32 -10.45 -14.07
C LYS A 55 8.19 -10.65 -12.84
N ASP A 56 9.51 -10.70 -13.02
CA ASP A 56 10.47 -10.83 -11.93
C ASP A 56 10.38 -9.62 -10.99
N LEU A 57 10.31 -8.40 -11.52
CA LEU A 57 10.10 -7.19 -10.73
C LEU A 57 8.86 -7.28 -9.82
N PHE A 58 7.71 -7.71 -10.38
CA PHE A 58 6.49 -7.86 -9.59
C PHE A 58 6.62 -8.90 -8.48
N LEU A 59 7.31 -10.01 -8.76
CA LEU A 59 7.53 -11.08 -7.79
C LEU A 59 8.55 -10.68 -6.71
N ASP A 60 9.60 -9.97 -7.09
CA ASP A 60 10.60 -9.47 -6.16
C ASP A 60 9.99 -8.46 -5.18
N ILE A 61 9.22 -7.49 -5.69
CA ILE A 61 8.51 -6.54 -4.84
C ILE A 61 7.48 -7.28 -3.97
N ALA A 62 6.69 -8.22 -4.51
CA ALA A 62 5.74 -8.99 -3.72
C ALA A 62 6.41 -9.79 -2.59
N ALA A 63 7.60 -10.34 -2.82
CA ALA A 63 8.37 -11.03 -1.80
C ALA A 63 8.91 -10.06 -0.73
N GLU A 64 9.32 -8.86 -1.13
CA GLU A 64 9.75 -7.81 -0.22
C GLU A 64 8.59 -7.33 0.66
N GLU A 65 7.38 -7.15 0.10
CA GLU A 65 6.17 -6.80 0.86
C GLU A 65 5.80 -7.85 1.93
N LEU A 66 6.03 -9.14 1.65
CA LEU A 66 5.89 -10.18 2.69
C LEU A 66 6.92 -10.01 3.81
N SER A 67 8.13 -9.55 3.49
CA SER A 67 9.16 -9.26 4.49
C SER A 67 8.81 -8.00 5.30
N HIS A 68 8.25 -6.98 4.67
CA HIS A 68 7.70 -5.80 5.35
C HIS A 68 6.55 -6.19 6.29
N MET A 69 5.65 -7.05 5.83
CA MET A 69 4.57 -7.59 6.66
C MET A 69 5.12 -8.29 7.91
N GLU A 70 6.21 -9.05 7.79
CA GLU A 70 6.88 -9.70 8.91
C GLU A 70 7.45 -8.65 9.89
N MET A 71 8.10 -7.60 9.40
CA MET A 71 8.64 -6.52 10.23
C MET A 71 7.54 -5.76 10.98
N VAL A 72 6.44 -5.41 10.29
CA VAL A 72 5.27 -4.77 10.90
C VAL A 72 4.66 -5.68 11.98
N SER A 73 4.48 -6.97 11.67
CA SER A 73 3.95 -7.96 12.62
C SER A 73 4.82 -8.10 13.87
N GLN A 74 6.13 -8.14 13.70
CA GLN A 74 7.06 -8.21 14.83
C GLN A 74 7.03 -6.92 15.66
N THR A 75 6.93 -5.76 15.02
CA THR A 75 6.77 -4.48 15.73
C THR A 75 5.50 -4.46 16.57
N ILE A 76 4.37 -4.89 16.01
CA ILE A 76 3.09 -5.02 16.72
C ILE A 76 3.24 -5.97 17.91
N ASN A 77 3.88 -7.12 17.71
CA ASN A 77 4.09 -8.12 18.74
C ASN A 77 4.92 -7.56 19.91
N LEU A 78 6.02 -6.86 19.62
CA LEU A 78 6.83 -6.21 20.62
C LEU A 78 6.07 -5.12 21.38
N LEU A 79 5.29 -4.30 20.68
CA LEU A 79 4.49 -3.22 21.27
C LEU A 79 3.36 -3.75 22.16
N ASN A 80 2.78 -4.92 21.84
CA ASN A 80 1.82 -5.58 22.72
C ASN A 80 2.45 -6.20 23.97
N GLY A 81 3.77 -6.42 23.97
CA GLY A 81 4.49 -7.09 25.04
C GLY A 81 4.45 -8.63 24.92
N HIS A 82 5.55 -9.28 25.26
CA HIS A 82 5.72 -10.73 25.09
C HIS A 82 4.85 -11.59 26.01
N ASP A 83 4.37 -11.03 27.13
CA ASP A 83 3.60 -11.72 28.15
C ASP A 83 2.28 -10.99 28.41
N VAL A 84 1.47 -10.80 27.36
CA VAL A 84 0.16 -10.19 27.57
C VAL A 84 -0.76 -11.20 28.23
N ASP A 85 -0.90 -11.10 29.53
CA ASP A 85 -1.95 -11.78 30.27
C ASP A 85 -3.29 -11.10 29.94
N ALA A 86 -4.22 -11.87 29.39
CA ALA A 86 -5.56 -11.39 29.08
C ALA A 86 -6.26 -10.79 30.32
N ALA A 87 -5.87 -11.21 31.54
CA ALA A 87 -6.36 -10.64 32.77
C ALA A 87 -5.82 -9.24 33.09
N SER A 88 -4.73 -8.83 32.46
CA SER A 88 -4.10 -7.51 32.64
C SER A 88 -4.63 -6.43 31.71
N VAL A 89 -5.53 -6.79 30.78
CA VAL A 89 -6.12 -5.85 29.81
C VAL A 89 -7.08 -4.88 30.52
N PRO A 90 -6.89 -3.55 30.47
CA PRO A 90 -7.78 -2.61 31.09
C PRO A 90 -9.22 -2.71 30.53
N ALA A 91 -10.19 -2.68 31.42
CA ALA A 91 -11.60 -2.65 31.03
C ALA A 91 -11.88 -1.37 30.21
N GLY A 92 -12.35 -1.51 28.97
CA GLY A 92 -12.63 -0.39 28.05
C GLY A 92 -11.75 -0.34 26.82
N GLU A 93 -10.62 -1.05 26.78
CA GLU A 93 -9.77 -1.20 25.60
C GLU A 93 -9.99 -2.56 24.89
N ILE A 94 -11.12 -3.18 25.14
CA ILE A 94 -11.48 -4.52 24.67
C ILE A 94 -11.31 -4.66 23.14
N GLN A 95 -11.64 -3.64 22.35
CA GLN A 95 -11.52 -3.72 20.90
C GLN A 95 -10.07 -3.87 20.46
N SER A 96 -9.15 -3.14 21.07
CA SER A 96 -7.73 -3.21 20.72
C SER A 96 -7.10 -4.54 21.17
N HIS A 97 -7.57 -5.12 22.25
CA HIS A 97 -6.95 -6.28 22.89
C HIS A 97 -7.63 -7.62 22.59
N VAL A 98 -8.94 -7.66 22.50
CA VAL A 98 -9.67 -8.91 22.23
C VAL A 98 -9.75 -9.22 20.74
N LEU A 99 -9.96 -8.21 19.90
CA LEU A 99 -10.05 -8.40 18.46
C LEU A 99 -8.66 -8.55 17.81
N LEU A 100 -7.67 -7.83 18.30
CA LEU A 100 -6.28 -7.96 17.87
C LEU A 100 -5.59 -9.16 18.53
N GLY A 101 -6.22 -9.75 19.56
CA GLY A 101 -5.82 -10.99 20.21
C GLY A 101 -4.36 -11.04 20.52
N LEU A 102 -3.74 -10.24 21.26
CA LEU A 102 -2.33 -10.37 21.70
C LEU A 102 -1.29 -10.65 20.59
N ASN A 103 -1.75 -11.01 19.39
CA ASN A 103 -0.94 -11.29 18.21
C ASN A 103 -1.33 -10.39 17.05
N PRO A 104 -0.40 -10.09 16.14
CA PRO A 104 -0.71 -9.44 14.88
C PRO A 104 -1.79 -10.21 14.13
N GLY A 105 -2.89 -9.55 13.77
CA GLY A 105 -4.00 -10.14 13.05
C GLY A 105 -4.12 -9.61 11.64
N LEU A 106 -4.78 -10.34 10.75
CA LEU A 106 -5.08 -9.86 9.40
C LEU A 106 -6.30 -8.94 9.44
N ILE A 107 -6.18 -7.85 10.19
CA ILE A 107 -7.19 -6.82 10.38
C ILE A 107 -6.55 -5.43 10.27
N ASN A 108 -7.35 -4.42 9.95
CA ASN A 108 -6.89 -3.03 9.96
C ASN A 108 -6.95 -2.41 11.37
N ALA A 109 -6.53 -1.15 11.51
CA ALA A 109 -6.53 -0.43 12.79
C ALA A 109 -7.92 -0.26 13.44
N SER A 110 -9.00 -0.42 12.68
CA SER A 110 -10.39 -0.38 13.16
C SER A 110 -10.97 -1.78 13.47
N GLY A 111 -10.17 -2.84 13.33
CA GLY A 111 -10.58 -4.21 13.60
C GLY A 111 -11.33 -4.89 12.44
N TYR A 112 -11.42 -4.29 11.27
CA TYR A 112 -12.03 -4.93 10.09
C TYR A 112 -11.07 -5.94 9.47
N SER A 113 -11.58 -7.14 9.20
CA SER A 113 -10.81 -8.21 8.58
C SER A 113 -10.31 -7.81 7.20
N TRP A 114 -9.09 -8.21 6.88
CA TRP A 114 -8.57 -8.13 5.52
C TRP A 114 -9.46 -8.93 4.56
N THR A 115 -9.61 -8.41 3.35
CA THR A 115 -10.40 -9.06 2.30
C THR A 115 -9.67 -9.05 0.97
N GLY A 116 -9.91 -10.07 0.15
CA GLY A 116 -9.42 -10.14 -1.22
C GLY A 116 -9.98 -9.01 -2.12
N ASP A 117 -11.05 -8.33 -1.71
CA ASP A 117 -11.62 -7.18 -2.41
C ASP A 117 -10.66 -5.97 -2.46
N TYR A 118 -9.65 -5.95 -1.61
CA TYR A 118 -8.59 -4.93 -1.68
C TYR A 118 -7.65 -5.12 -2.88
N VAL A 119 -7.61 -6.33 -3.44
CA VAL A 119 -6.67 -6.72 -4.49
C VAL A 119 -7.24 -6.39 -5.86
N THR A 120 -6.54 -5.54 -6.61
CA THR A 120 -6.91 -5.19 -7.99
C THR A 120 -6.05 -5.97 -8.97
N VAL A 121 -6.69 -6.76 -9.84
CA VAL A 121 -6.05 -7.50 -10.94
C VAL A 121 -6.92 -7.36 -12.18
N THR A 122 -6.45 -6.60 -13.16
CA THR A 122 -7.21 -6.39 -14.40
C THR A 122 -6.73 -7.27 -15.54
N GLY A 123 -5.45 -7.63 -15.53
CA GLY A 123 -4.76 -8.31 -16.62
C GLY A 123 -4.32 -7.38 -17.75
N ASP A 124 -4.61 -6.08 -17.65
CA ASP A 124 -3.98 -5.02 -18.44
C ASP A 124 -2.77 -4.50 -17.66
N LEU A 125 -1.59 -4.65 -18.26
CA LEU A 125 -0.33 -4.36 -17.55
C LEU A 125 -0.19 -2.86 -17.21
N CYS A 126 -0.69 -1.97 -18.06
CA CYS A 126 -0.66 -0.54 -17.78
C CYS A 126 -1.62 -0.16 -16.65
N ALA A 127 -2.85 -0.69 -16.64
CA ALA A 127 -3.81 -0.47 -15.57
C ALA A 127 -3.30 -1.02 -14.24
N ASP A 128 -2.71 -2.21 -14.26
CA ASP A 128 -2.15 -2.85 -13.06
C ASP A 128 -0.95 -2.06 -12.53
N LEU A 129 -0.02 -1.60 -13.39
CA LEU A 129 1.11 -0.75 -12.99
C LEU A 129 0.67 0.60 -12.42
N LEU A 130 -0.30 1.28 -13.03
CA LEU A 130 -0.86 2.53 -12.49
C LEU A 130 -1.51 2.31 -11.12
N SER A 131 -2.22 1.19 -10.96
CA SER A 131 -2.80 0.80 -9.67
C SER A 131 -1.73 0.57 -8.61
N ASN A 132 -0.59 -0.04 -8.98
CA ASN A 132 0.53 -0.31 -8.09
C ASN A 132 1.25 0.99 -7.69
N ILE A 133 1.57 1.86 -8.64
CA ILE A 133 2.14 3.19 -8.37
C ILE A 133 1.27 3.96 -7.37
N ALA A 134 -0.05 3.95 -7.57
CA ALA A 134 -0.98 4.58 -6.65
C ALA A 134 -1.07 3.86 -5.29
N SER A 135 -0.88 2.54 -5.25
CA SER A 135 -0.84 1.74 -4.02
C SER A 135 0.35 2.13 -3.16
N GLU A 136 1.56 2.13 -3.72
CA GLU A 136 2.79 2.53 -3.03
C GLU A 136 2.68 3.95 -2.47
N GLN A 137 2.13 4.87 -3.27
CA GLN A 137 1.93 6.25 -2.82
C GLN A 137 0.97 6.34 -1.63
N ARG A 138 -0.09 5.50 -1.59
CA ARG A 138 -1.01 5.46 -0.45
C ARG A 138 -0.38 4.82 0.78
N ALA A 139 0.37 3.74 0.61
CA ALA A 139 1.12 3.09 1.70
C ALA A 139 2.11 4.08 2.33
N LYS A 140 2.87 4.81 1.52
CA LYS A 140 3.74 5.89 1.97
C LYS A 140 3.01 6.92 2.81
N VAL A 141 1.84 7.40 2.37
CA VAL A 141 1.03 8.38 3.12
C VAL A 141 0.60 7.83 4.48
N VAL A 142 0.24 6.55 4.56
CA VAL A 142 -0.12 5.91 5.84
C VAL A 142 1.10 5.84 6.75
N TYR A 143 2.28 5.44 6.24
CA TYR A 143 3.51 5.43 7.02
C TYR A 143 3.91 6.82 7.51
N GLU A 144 3.78 7.87 6.70
CA GLU A 144 4.01 9.25 7.14
C GLU A 144 3.07 9.66 8.28
N TYR A 145 1.81 9.20 8.24
CA TYR A 145 0.84 9.44 9.30
C TYR A 145 1.23 8.73 10.59
N LEU A 146 1.58 7.45 10.51
CA LEU A 146 2.05 6.65 11.63
C LEU A 146 3.31 7.24 12.26
N TYR A 147 4.27 7.66 11.46
CA TYR A 147 5.49 8.29 11.90
C TYR A 147 5.24 9.55 12.76
N ARG A 148 4.21 10.33 12.40
CA ARG A 148 3.82 11.54 13.16
C ARG A 148 3.09 11.22 14.46
N GLN A 149 2.35 10.11 14.53
CA GLN A 149 1.57 9.71 15.70
C GLN A 149 2.40 8.93 16.73
N ILE A 150 3.40 8.21 16.30
CA ILE A 150 4.22 7.34 17.13
C ILE A 150 5.47 8.10 17.57
N GLU A 151 5.71 8.19 18.90
CA GLU A 151 6.85 8.90 19.46
C GLU A 151 8.04 7.99 19.73
N ASP A 152 7.83 6.65 19.83
CA ASP A 152 8.88 5.66 20.05
C ASP A 152 9.90 5.72 18.90
N LYS A 153 11.16 6.05 19.25
CA LYS A 153 12.22 6.28 18.26
C LYS A 153 12.57 5.02 17.49
N LYS A 154 12.53 3.86 18.15
CA LYS A 154 12.85 2.58 17.50
C LYS A 154 11.77 2.16 16.52
N VAL A 155 10.52 2.37 16.87
CA VAL A 155 9.40 2.16 15.94
C VAL A 155 9.49 3.14 14.76
N ARG A 156 9.87 4.39 14.99
CA ARG A 156 10.10 5.36 13.91
C ARG A 156 11.22 4.95 12.96
N GLU A 157 12.32 4.37 13.46
CA GLU A 157 13.39 3.82 12.63
C GLU A 157 12.85 2.75 11.67
N THR A 158 12.02 1.83 12.17
CA THR A 158 11.35 0.82 11.34
C THR A 158 10.40 1.45 10.32
N ILE A 159 9.56 2.40 10.73
CA ILE A 159 8.63 3.11 9.83
C ILE A 159 9.40 3.88 8.75
N ASP A 160 10.49 4.54 9.10
CA ASP A 160 11.32 5.28 8.15
C ASP A 160 11.94 4.35 7.09
N PHE A 161 12.43 3.20 7.52
CA PHE A 161 12.91 2.18 6.59
C PHE A 161 11.81 1.76 5.61
N LEU A 162 10.64 1.35 6.11
CA LEU A 162 9.51 0.89 5.30
C LEU A 162 9.03 1.99 4.34
N LEU A 163 8.85 3.22 4.82
CA LEU A 163 8.47 4.37 4.01
C LEU A 163 9.42 4.61 2.83
N ASN A 164 10.73 4.47 3.04
CA ASN A 164 11.73 4.60 1.98
C ASN A 164 11.65 3.44 0.98
N ARG A 165 11.24 2.24 1.42
CA ARG A 165 11.00 1.11 0.50
C ARG A 165 9.79 1.35 -0.38
N GLU A 166 8.67 1.86 0.15
CA GLU A 166 7.50 2.26 -0.65
C GLU A 166 7.87 3.26 -1.76
N GLU A 167 8.76 4.21 -1.46
CA GLU A 167 9.25 5.17 -2.46
C GLU A 167 10.09 4.48 -3.54
N ALA A 168 10.93 3.52 -3.16
CA ALA A 168 11.71 2.74 -4.11
C ALA A 168 10.81 1.87 -5.01
N HIS A 169 9.82 1.18 -4.44
CA HIS A 169 8.84 0.39 -5.19
C HIS A 169 8.04 1.26 -6.17
N ASN A 170 7.59 2.43 -5.72
CA ASN A 170 6.92 3.41 -6.57
C ASN A 170 7.77 3.80 -7.77
N ALA A 171 9.06 4.08 -7.56
CA ALA A 171 10.00 4.43 -8.63
C ALA A 171 10.20 3.26 -9.61
N MET A 172 10.36 2.04 -9.12
CA MET A 172 10.52 0.83 -9.95
C MET A 172 9.26 0.55 -10.80
N PHE A 173 8.06 0.68 -10.23
CA PHE A 173 6.82 0.53 -11.01
C PHE A 173 6.64 1.63 -12.05
N ARG A 174 7.08 2.87 -11.79
CA ARG A 174 7.07 3.96 -12.80
C ARG A 174 8.00 3.65 -13.95
N GLU A 175 9.18 3.12 -13.68
CA GLU A 175 10.12 2.72 -14.73
C GLU A 175 9.54 1.59 -15.59
N ALA A 176 8.97 0.56 -14.97
CA ALA A 176 8.27 -0.51 -15.66
C ALA A 176 7.10 0.02 -16.52
N PHE A 177 6.33 0.96 -16.00
CA PHE A 177 5.22 1.59 -16.73
C PHE A 177 5.70 2.33 -17.98
N ASN A 178 6.75 3.14 -17.86
CA ASN A 178 7.35 3.84 -19.00
C ASN A 178 7.84 2.85 -20.06
N ARG A 179 8.53 1.81 -19.65
CA ARG A 179 9.00 0.74 -20.56
C ARG A 179 7.85 0.06 -21.31
N VAL A 180 6.75 -0.25 -20.62
CA VAL A 180 5.57 -0.87 -21.25
C VAL A 180 4.92 0.08 -22.27
N GLN A 181 4.85 1.37 -21.98
CA GLN A 181 4.33 2.36 -22.92
C GLN A 181 5.22 2.50 -24.16
N GLU A 182 6.54 2.53 -24.02
CA GLU A 182 7.50 2.65 -25.11
C GLU A 182 7.48 1.44 -26.06
N THR A 183 7.26 0.24 -25.52
CA THR A 183 7.23 -1.00 -26.33
C THR A 183 5.94 -1.19 -27.10
N GLY A 184 4.97 -0.29 -26.96
CA GLY A 184 3.67 -0.37 -27.66
C GLY A 184 2.81 -1.58 -27.25
N SER A 185 3.15 -2.24 -26.15
CA SER A 185 2.35 -3.35 -25.59
C SER A 185 1.03 -2.86 -25.01
N ASN A 186 0.90 -1.55 -24.82
CA ASN A 186 -0.34 -0.92 -24.44
C ASN A 186 -1.24 -0.79 -25.67
N ARG A 187 -2.38 -1.45 -25.67
CA ARG A 187 -3.39 -1.26 -26.70
C ARG A 187 -4.02 0.11 -26.55
N ASP A 188 -3.48 1.07 -27.29
CA ASP A 188 -4.18 2.33 -27.51
C ASP A 188 -5.41 2.02 -28.40
N PHE A 189 -6.59 2.08 -27.84
CA PHE A 189 -7.85 1.99 -28.60
C PHE A 189 -8.10 3.23 -29.47
N GLY A 190 -7.12 4.10 -29.59
CA GLY A 190 -7.14 5.30 -30.40
C GLY A 190 -7.66 6.51 -29.64
N THR A 191 -7.01 7.62 -29.82
CA THR A 191 -7.47 8.91 -29.34
C THR A 191 -8.50 9.47 -30.31
N THR A 192 -9.76 9.37 -29.95
CA THR A 192 -10.85 10.06 -30.67
C THR A 192 -10.83 11.55 -30.38
N LYS A 193 -11.52 12.36 -31.21
CA LYS A 193 -11.74 13.77 -30.89
C LYS A 193 -12.34 13.95 -29.49
N ALA A 194 -13.27 13.09 -29.09
CA ALA A 194 -13.91 13.12 -27.79
C ALA A 194 -12.92 12.92 -26.62
N ALA A 195 -11.91 12.06 -26.79
CA ALA A 195 -10.87 11.83 -25.76
C ALA A 195 -9.97 13.06 -25.50
N LYS A 196 -9.91 14.01 -26.44
CA LYS A 196 -9.14 15.25 -26.33
C LYS A 196 -9.97 16.45 -25.86
N MET A 197 -11.24 16.26 -25.65
CA MET A 197 -12.15 17.34 -25.25
C MET A 197 -12.17 17.47 -23.74
N TYR A 198 -12.15 18.72 -23.27
CA TYR A 198 -12.36 19.05 -21.87
C TYR A 198 -13.64 19.87 -21.74
N PHE A 199 -14.58 19.37 -20.94
CA PHE A 199 -15.82 20.07 -20.63
C PHE A 199 -15.69 20.75 -19.29
N SER A 200 -15.73 22.09 -19.29
CA SER A 200 -15.77 22.86 -18.04
C SER A 200 -17.16 22.77 -17.44
N MET A 201 -17.31 21.87 -16.46
CA MET A 201 -18.61 21.63 -15.79
C MET A 201 -18.78 22.48 -14.54
N SER A 202 -17.78 23.29 -14.16
CA SER A 202 -17.75 24.07 -12.94
C SER A 202 -18.18 25.53 -13.10
N GLU A 203 -18.35 26.05 -14.32
CA GLU A 203 -18.79 27.41 -14.55
C GLU A 203 -20.31 27.52 -14.45
N PRO A 204 -20.85 28.37 -13.52
CA PRO A 204 -22.29 28.57 -13.40
C PRO A 204 -22.76 29.51 -14.51
N SER A 205 -22.95 29.02 -15.73
CA SER A 205 -23.53 29.83 -16.79
C SER A 205 -24.79 29.16 -17.34
N PRO A 206 -25.94 29.82 -17.25
CA PRO A 206 -27.18 29.32 -17.87
C PRO A 206 -27.14 29.28 -19.40
N GLN A 207 -26.15 29.94 -20.01
CA GLN A 207 -26.06 30.08 -21.48
C GLN A 207 -24.89 29.36 -22.13
N SER A 208 -23.93 28.80 -21.38
CA SER A 208 -22.68 28.28 -21.93
C SER A 208 -22.53 26.75 -21.94
N SER A 209 -23.51 26.03 -21.46
CA SER A 209 -23.40 24.57 -21.24
C SER A 209 -23.14 23.74 -22.50
N LEU A 210 -23.27 24.32 -23.68
CA LEU A 210 -23.05 23.62 -24.96
C LEU A 210 -21.81 24.08 -25.74
N HIS A 211 -21.11 25.13 -25.31
CA HIS A 211 -20.03 25.72 -26.12
C HIS A 211 -18.64 25.83 -25.46
N ASN A 212 -18.50 25.50 -24.18
CA ASN A 212 -17.20 25.55 -23.51
C ASN A 212 -16.44 24.21 -23.60
N VAL A 213 -16.13 23.81 -24.80
CA VAL A 213 -15.26 22.66 -25.04
C VAL A 213 -13.83 23.19 -25.22
N LYS A 214 -12.98 22.96 -24.24
CA LYS A 214 -11.54 23.19 -24.39
C LYS A 214 -10.87 21.93 -24.92
N SER A 215 -9.92 22.08 -25.83
CA SER A 215 -9.21 20.96 -26.45
C SER A 215 -8.14 20.32 -25.56
N THR A 216 -7.85 20.96 -24.40
CA THR A 216 -6.81 20.48 -23.47
C THR A 216 -7.24 20.78 -22.03
N PRO A 217 -7.10 19.86 -21.09
CA PRO A 217 -7.30 20.17 -19.67
C PRO A 217 -6.31 21.25 -19.22
N PRO A 218 -6.68 22.10 -18.25
CA PRO A 218 -5.74 23.04 -17.66
C PRO A 218 -4.55 22.28 -17.06
N ALA A 219 -3.35 22.81 -17.28
CA ALA A 219 -2.17 22.29 -16.59
C ALA A 219 -2.34 22.51 -15.08
N PHE A 220 -2.22 21.44 -14.32
CA PHE A 220 -2.15 21.57 -12.87
C PHE A 220 -0.82 22.25 -12.50
N GLN A 221 -0.91 23.34 -11.76
CA GLN A 221 0.24 24.03 -11.16
C GLN A 221 0.63 23.33 -9.85
#